data_04b4c7684b7c8a13f453f054bdce54ef
#
_entry.id   04b4c7684b7c8a13f453f054bdce54ef
#
_cell.length_a   1.000
_cell.length_b   1.000
_cell.length_c   1.000
_cell.angle_alpha   90.00
_cell.angle_beta   90.00
_cell.angle_gamma   90.00
#
_symmetry.space_group_name_H-M   'P 1'
#
loop_
_entity.id
_entity.type
_entity.pdbx_description
1 polymer ?
#
loop_
_entity_poly.entity_id
_entity_poly.type
_entity_poly.pdbx_seq_one_letter_code
_entity_poly.pdbx_strand_id
1 'polypeptide(L)'
;MIYLIAKKDFTLAPKANALGSVWRISQKTGNPHPAPFPPDLVRNCLPAVDQGPVLDPFIGSGTTAVVAEERGLDWVGIDVSASYLDVVATRIAAARRGAAE
;
A
#
# COMPACT_ATOMS: atom_id res chain seq x y z
N MET A 1 -3.64 -4.06 -15.60
CA MET A 1 -3.63 -2.62 -15.95
C MET A 1 -4.14 -1.80 -14.79
N ILE A 2 -3.51 -0.67 -14.51
CA ILE A 2 -3.92 0.23 -13.42
C ILE A 2 -4.49 1.50 -14.02
N TYR A 3 -5.64 1.92 -13.54
CA TYR A 3 -6.28 3.18 -13.93
C TYR A 3 -6.21 4.16 -12.76
N LEU A 4 -5.82 5.39 -13.03
CA LEU A 4 -5.93 6.49 -12.07
C LEU A 4 -7.23 7.23 -12.33
N ILE A 5 -8.13 7.18 -11.34
CA ILE A 5 -9.41 7.88 -11.35
C ILE A 5 -9.41 8.81 -10.15
N ALA A 6 -9.55 10.10 -10.35
CA ALA A 6 -9.38 11.08 -9.28
C ALA A 6 -10.40 12.22 -9.37
N LYS A 7 -10.69 12.79 -8.21
CA LYS A 7 -11.42 14.08 -8.16
C LYS A 7 -10.50 15.22 -8.62
N LYS A 8 -11.11 16.34 -8.98
CA LYS A 8 -10.42 17.51 -9.53
C LYS A 8 -9.24 17.99 -8.68
N ASP A 9 -9.37 17.92 -7.37
CA ASP A 9 -8.38 18.47 -6.44
C ASP A 9 -7.31 17.45 -5.98
N PHE A 10 -7.32 16.26 -6.56
CA PHE A 10 -6.33 15.24 -6.23
C PHE A 10 -4.95 15.64 -6.77
N THR A 11 -3.92 15.50 -5.93
CA THR A 11 -2.54 15.76 -6.30
C THR A 11 -1.73 14.46 -6.22
N LEU A 12 -1.00 14.14 -7.28
CA LEU A 12 -0.10 13.00 -7.31
C LEU A 12 1.08 13.19 -6.33
N ALA A 13 1.65 12.07 -5.91
CA ALA A 13 2.89 12.09 -5.15
C ALA A 13 4.00 12.81 -5.94
N PRO A 14 4.95 13.47 -5.26
CA PRO A 14 6.09 14.08 -5.93
C PRO A 14 6.78 13.07 -6.87
N LYS A 15 7.11 13.50 -8.09
CA LYS A 15 7.73 12.69 -9.14
C LYS A 15 6.86 11.54 -9.70
N ALA A 16 5.61 11.41 -9.29
CA ALA A 16 4.74 10.35 -9.81
C ALA A 16 4.53 10.47 -11.32
N ASN A 17 4.42 11.68 -11.86
CA ASN A 17 4.29 11.93 -13.28
C ASN A 17 5.56 11.59 -14.07
N ALA A 18 6.71 11.45 -13.43
CA ALA A 18 7.96 11.05 -14.07
C ALA A 18 8.10 9.52 -14.22
N LEU A 19 7.22 8.72 -13.62
CA LEU A 19 7.26 7.27 -13.68
C LEU A 19 6.89 6.72 -15.07
N GLY A 20 6.21 7.50 -15.89
CA GLY A 20 5.71 7.03 -17.18
C GLY A 20 4.54 6.05 -17.05
N SER A 21 4.15 5.47 -18.19
CA SER A 21 2.99 4.55 -18.26
C SER A 21 3.37 3.08 -18.08
N VAL A 22 4.66 2.75 -18.09
CA VAL A 22 5.14 1.38 -17.87
C VAL A 22 6.02 1.35 -16.63
N TRP A 23 5.60 0.56 -15.65
CA TRP A 23 6.35 0.37 -14.41
C TRP A 23 6.99 -1.01 -14.39
N ARG A 24 8.29 -1.06 -14.15
CA ARG A 24 9.04 -2.30 -14.01
C ARG A 24 9.33 -2.54 -12.54
N ILE A 25 8.62 -3.50 -11.94
CA ILE A 25 8.67 -3.78 -10.52
C ILE A 25 8.95 -5.26 -10.33
N SER A 26 10.00 -5.56 -9.55
CA SER A 26 10.34 -6.94 -9.21
C SER A 26 9.36 -7.50 -8.18
N GLN A 27 8.88 -8.72 -8.44
CA GLN A 27 8.02 -9.41 -7.49
C GLN A 27 8.86 -9.94 -6.32
N LYS A 28 8.36 -9.74 -5.10
CA LYS A 28 8.97 -10.31 -3.90
C LYS A 28 8.43 -11.70 -3.62
N THR A 29 9.30 -12.58 -3.11
CA THR A 29 8.96 -13.93 -2.69
C THR A 29 8.84 -14.02 -1.17
N GLY A 30 8.31 -15.13 -0.67
CA GLY A 30 8.21 -15.38 0.77
C GLY A 30 7.04 -14.68 1.47
N ASN A 31 6.13 -14.09 0.73
CA ASN A 31 4.92 -13.51 1.30
C ASN A 31 3.90 -14.61 1.62
N PRO A 32 3.23 -14.58 2.80
CA PRO A 32 2.23 -15.58 3.16
C PRO A 32 0.94 -15.52 2.35
N HIS A 33 0.68 -14.43 1.63
CA HIS A 33 -0.48 -14.31 0.76
C HIS A 33 -0.20 -14.99 -0.59
N PRO A 34 -1.14 -15.81 -1.13
CA PRO A 34 -0.88 -16.58 -2.36
C PRO A 34 -0.71 -15.72 -3.62
N ALA A 35 -1.23 -14.51 -3.64
CA ALA A 35 -1.14 -13.60 -4.78
C ALA A 35 -0.74 -12.18 -4.35
N PRO A 36 0.40 -12.00 -3.69
CA PRO A 36 0.82 -10.68 -3.23
C PRO A 36 1.28 -9.83 -4.40
N PHE A 37 1.01 -8.53 -4.34
CA PHE A 37 1.68 -7.59 -5.22
C PHE A 37 2.85 -6.91 -4.49
N PRO A 38 3.89 -6.45 -5.22
CA PRO A 38 5.06 -5.83 -4.61
C PRO A 38 4.71 -4.52 -3.90
N PRO A 39 5.33 -4.19 -2.76
CA PRO A 39 5.13 -2.89 -2.10
C PRO A 39 5.40 -1.68 -3.00
N ASP A 40 6.36 -1.78 -3.92
CA ASP A 40 6.68 -0.69 -4.84
C ASP A 40 5.54 -0.34 -5.78
N LEU A 41 4.69 -1.31 -6.13
CA LEU A 41 3.48 -1.05 -6.90
C LEU A 41 2.55 -0.12 -6.12
N VAL A 42 2.33 -0.41 -4.84
CA VAL A 42 1.50 0.41 -3.96
C VAL A 42 2.15 1.78 -3.72
N ARG A 43 3.46 1.83 -3.52
CA ARG A 43 4.20 3.08 -3.34
C ARG A 43 4.03 4.03 -4.52
N ASN A 44 3.96 3.49 -5.74
CA ASN A 44 3.72 4.29 -6.94
C ASN A 44 2.28 4.80 -7.04
N CYS A 45 1.33 4.09 -6.44
CA CYS A 45 -0.10 4.44 -6.50
C CYS A 45 -0.54 5.42 -5.41
N LEU A 46 0.01 5.30 -4.20
CA LEU A 46 -0.43 6.12 -3.06
C LEU A 46 0.15 7.53 -3.09
N PRO A 47 -0.59 8.54 -2.59
CA PRO A 47 -0.05 9.89 -2.45
C PRO A 47 1.06 9.93 -1.39
N ALA A 48 1.98 10.89 -1.52
CA ALA A 48 3.05 11.11 -0.56
C ALA A 48 2.59 11.90 0.67
N VAL A 49 1.48 12.62 0.56
CA VAL A 49 0.92 13.46 1.61
C VAL A 49 -0.51 13.04 1.91
N ASP A 50 -0.95 13.33 3.12
CA ASP A 50 -2.29 12.99 3.56
C ASP A 50 -3.35 13.73 2.71
N GLN A 51 -4.17 12.95 2.03
CA GLN A 51 -5.34 13.41 1.28
C GLN A 51 -6.60 12.67 1.74
N GLY A 52 -6.59 12.21 2.99
CA GLY A 52 -7.62 11.38 3.57
C GLY A 52 -7.15 9.94 3.75
N PRO A 53 -7.92 9.11 4.45
CA PRO A 53 -7.55 7.73 4.70
C PRO A 53 -7.50 6.91 3.42
N VAL A 54 -6.55 5.97 3.38
CA VAL A 54 -6.46 4.98 2.31
C VAL A 54 -7.44 3.85 2.60
N LEU A 55 -8.26 3.49 1.63
CA LEU A 55 -9.18 2.36 1.74
C LEU A 55 -8.72 1.24 0.82
N ASP A 56 -8.52 0.05 1.38
CA ASP A 56 -8.30 -1.17 0.61
C ASP A 56 -9.34 -2.22 1.04
N PRO A 57 -10.40 -2.45 0.23
CA PRO A 57 -11.45 -3.40 0.57
C PRO A 57 -11.04 -4.87 0.39
N PHE A 58 -9.84 -5.13 -0.10
CA PHE A 58 -9.27 -6.46 -0.31
C PHE A 58 -7.83 -6.50 0.20
N ILE A 59 -7.66 -6.17 1.49
CA ILE A 59 -6.33 -5.89 2.06
C ILE A 59 -5.37 -7.09 2.01
N GLY A 60 -5.88 -8.32 2.05
CA GLY A 60 -5.07 -9.52 2.04
C GLY A 60 -4.01 -9.51 3.14
N SER A 61 -2.76 -9.69 2.78
CA SER A 61 -1.63 -9.68 3.73
C SER A 61 -1.19 -8.29 4.17
N GLY A 62 -1.82 -7.23 3.65
CA GLY A 62 -1.64 -5.88 4.16
C GLY A 62 -0.54 -5.06 3.52
N THR A 63 -0.15 -5.34 2.29
CA THR A 63 0.87 -4.54 1.59
C THR A 63 0.49 -3.07 1.51
N THR A 64 -0.78 -2.74 1.21
CA THR A 64 -1.28 -1.36 1.19
C THR A 64 -1.14 -0.70 2.57
N ALA A 65 -1.49 -1.42 3.63
CA ALA A 65 -1.39 -0.92 5.00
C ALA A 65 0.06 -0.63 5.40
N VAL A 66 1.00 -1.51 5.04
CA VAL A 66 2.43 -1.31 5.32
C VAL A 66 2.93 -0.04 4.65
N VAL A 67 2.61 0.17 3.38
CA VAL A 67 3.04 1.38 2.66
C VAL A 67 2.37 2.63 3.23
N ALA A 68 1.09 2.57 3.61
CA ALA A 68 0.41 3.67 4.26
C ALA A 68 1.10 4.05 5.59
N GLU A 69 1.46 3.06 6.41
CA GLU A 69 2.22 3.27 7.65
C GLU A 69 3.58 3.93 7.39
N GLU A 70 4.31 3.49 6.35
CA GLU A 70 5.60 4.09 5.97
C GLU A 70 5.47 5.59 5.66
N ARG A 71 4.32 6.01 5.13
CA ARG A 71 4.06 7.40 4.74
C ARG A 71 3.29 8.21 5.78
N GLY A 72 2.96 7.60 6.91
CA GLY A 72 2.16 8.27 7.93
C GLY A 72 0.71 8.52 7.52
N LEU A 73 0.16 7.74 6.62
CA LEU A 73 -1.22 7.85 6.16
C LEU A 73 -2.14 6.97 7.00
N ASP A 74 -3.31 7.47 7.32
CA ASP A 74 -4.37 6.65 7.89
C ASP A 74 -4.89 5.66 6.85
N TRP A 75 -5.32 4.49 7.29
CA TRP A 75 -5.81 3.47 6.39
C TRP A 75 -6.94 2.64 7.00
N VAL A 76 -7.78 2.10 6.14
CA VAL A 76 -8.82 1.13 6.47
C VAL A 76 -8.67 -0.05 5.53
N GLY A 77 -8.46 -1.23 6.06
CA GLY A 77 -8.36 -2.46 5.29
C GLY A 77 -9.49 -3.41 5.63
N ILE A 78 -10.00 -4.12 4.64
CA ILE A 78 -11.07 -5.10 4.78
C ILE A 78 -10.63 -6.40 4.12
N ASP A 79 -10.87 -7.51 4.80
CA ASP A 79 -10.69 -8.85 4.22
C ASP A 79 -11.69 -9.82 4.84
N VAL A 80 -12.10 -10.81 4.06
CA VAL A 80 -13.01 -11.86 4.53
C VAL A 80 -12.28 -12.90 5.37
N SER A 81 -10.96 -12.97 5.29
CA SER A 81 -10.15 -13.94 6.00
C SER A 81 -9.60 -13.37 7.30
N ALA A 82 -10.05 -13.88 8.44
CA ALA A 82 -9.52 -13.49 9.74
C ALA A 82 -8.01 -13.79 9.87
N SER A 83 -7.55 -14.89 9.28
CA SER A 83 -6.13 -15.27 9.32
C SER A 83 -5.26 -14.26 8.56
N TYR A 84 -5.73 -13.68 7.47
CA TYR A 84 -5.02 -12.60 6.78
C TYR A 84 -4.97 -11.32 7.62
N LEU A 85 -6.03 -11.00 8.34
CA LEU A 85 -6.05 -9.84 9.25
C LEU A 85 -5.01 -10.00 10.37
N ASP A 86 -4.77 -11.21 10.86
CA ASP A 86 -3.69 -11.48 11.82
C ASP A 86 -2.32 -11.25 11.20
N VAL A 87 -2.12 -11.62 9.95
CA VAL A 87 -0.89 -11.34 9.20
C VAL A 87 -0.68 -9.83 9.05
N VAL A 88 -1.74 -9.09 8.71
CA VAL A 88 -1.69 -7.63 8.61
C VAL A 88 -1.27 -7.02 9.95
N ALA A 89 -1.88 -7.43 11.05
CA ALA A 89 -1.55 -6.92 12.38
C ALA A 89 -0.07 -7.14 12.71
N THR A 90 0.46 -8.31 12.40
CA THR A 90 1.87 -8.65 12.62
C THR A 90 2.80 -7.77 11.77
N ARG A 91 2.48 -7.60 10.49
CA ARG A 91 3.28 -6.78 9.57
C ARG A 91 3.28 -5.30 9.99
N ILE A 92 2.13 -4.78 10.41
CA ILE A 92 2.02 -3.39 10.87
C ILE A 92 2.81 -3.18 12.15
N ALA A 93 2.74 -4.10 13.10
CA ALA A 93 3.53 -4.04 14.32
C ALA A 93 5.05 -4.02 14.01
N ALA A 94 5.49 -4.83 13.05
CA ALA A 94 6.89 -4.83 12.61
C ALA A 94 7.28 -3.51 11.92
N ALA A 95 6.43 -2.97 11.06
CA ALA A 95 6.68 -1.70 10.37
C ALA A 95 6.81 -0.52 11.37
N ARG A 96 5.96 -0.49 12.38
CA ARG A 96 6.01 0.55 13.43
C ARG A 96 7.26 0.44 14.28
N ARG A 97 7.72 -0.77 14.59
CA ARG A 97 8.99 -0.98 15.29
C ARG A 97 10.18 -0.51 14.47
N GLY A 98 10.22 -0.82 13.18
CA GLY A 98 11.26 -0.35 12.27
C GLY A 98 11.31 1.16 12.16
N ALA A 99 10.16 1.83 12.14
CA ALA A 99 10.09 3.28 12.10
C ALA A 99 10.56 3.94 13.40
N ALA A 100 10.46 3.25 14.54
CA ALA A 100 10.91 3.74 15.85
C ALA A 100 12.44 3.60 16.07
N GLU A 101 13.08 2.77 15.29
CA GLU A 101 14.52 2.54 15.33
C GLU A 101 15.27 3.51 14.40
#